data_16912136a0b9421994fe1aae6510ccbe
#
_entry.id   16912136a0b9421994fe1aae6510ccbe
#
_cell.length_a   1.000
_cell.length_b   1.000
_cell.length_c   1.000
_cell.angle_alpha   90.00
_cell.angle_beta   90.00
_cell.angle_gamma   90.00
#
_symmetry.space_group_name_H-M   'P 1'
#
loop_
_entity.id
_entity.type
_entity.pdbx_description
1 polymer ?
#
loop_
_entity_poly.entity_id
_entity_poly.type
_entity_poly.pdbx_seq_one_letter_code
_entity_poly.pdbx_strand_id
1 'polypeptide(L)'
;MVQFALDPTGGSILGLLVQAPDTQERVHQGGTVGYVILGVGVIALLISLERFFSLLIMGGKIRRQLKDTVARDDNPLGRVMKVKDQFPSVSHDTLELKLSEAILREMPKVTRNLTLIKIISVVAPLLGLLGTVTGMINTFQAITLFGTGDPKL
;
A
#
# COMPACT_ATOMS: atom_id res chain seq x y z
N MET A 1 -34.10 44.69 -12.40
CA MET A 1 -34.70 43.46 -12.93
C MET A 1 -34.09 42.28 -12.20
N VAL A 2 -34.80 41.67 -11.28
CA VAL A 2 -34.35 40.47 -10.55
C VAL A 2 -34.66 39.28 -11.46
N GLN A 3 -33.62 38.63 -12.01
CA GLN A 3 -33.83 37.36 -12.72
C GLN A 3 -34.12 36.27 -11.68
N PHE A 4 -35.39 35.92 -11.56
CA PHE A 4 -35.78 34.66 -10.91
C PHE A 4 -35.31 33.52 -11.83
N ALA A 5 -34.30 32.79 -11.42
CA ALA A 5 -33.94 31.54 -12.06
C ALA A 5 -35.07 30.53 -11.69
N LEU A 6 -36.08 30.44 -12.56
CA LEU A 6 -37.06 29.39 -12.50
C LEU A 6 -36.38 28.08 -12.84
N ASP A 7 -36.26 27.21 -11.86
CA ASP A 7 -35.80 25.83 -12.09
C ASP A 7 -36.91 25.08 -12.90
N PRO A 8 -36.64 24.75 -14.20
CA PRO A 8 -37.62 24.12 -15.07
C PRO A 8 -37.89 22.66 -14.68
N THR A 9 -37.13 22.12 -13.73
CA THR A 9 -37.24 20.69 -13.31
C THR A 9 -38.04 20.50 -12.02
N GLY A 10 -38.60 21.60 -11.45
CA GLY A 10 -39.40 21.53 -10.23
C GLY A 10 -38.63 21.01 -9.00
N GLY A 11 -37.34 21.27 -8.92
CA GLY A 11 -36.52 20.85 -7.79
C GLY A 11 -35.89 19.45 -7.93
N SER A 12 -36.16 18.72 -9.02
CA SER A 12 -35.61 17.35 -9.18
C SER A 12 -34.10 17.32 -9.28
N ILE A 13 -33.46 18.34 -9.89
CA ILE A 13 -32.01 18.45 -9.96
C ILE A 13 -31.41 18.81 -8.59
N LEU A 14 -32.09 19.70 -7.84
CA LEU A 14 -31.68 20.02 -6.47
C LEU A 14 -31.83 18.82 -5.53
N GLY A 15 -32.86 18.00 -5.71
CA GLY A 15 -33.06 16.73 -4.99
C GLY A 15 -31.93 15.71 -5.25
N LEU A 16 -31.45 15.64 -6.50
CA LEU A 16 -30.30 14.79 -6.85
C LEU A 16 -28.98 15.27 -6.24
N LEU A 17 -28.78 16.56 -6.07
CA LEU A 17 -27.60 17.15 -5.42
C LEU A 17 -27.60 16.89 -3.90
N VAL A 18 -28.80 16.88 -3.28
CA VAL A 18 -28.96 16.58 -1.85
C VAL A 18 -28.82 15.07 -1.58
N GLN A 19 -29.10 14.22 -2.57
CA GLN A 19 -28.95 12.75 -2.48
C GLN A 19 -27.58 12.23 -2.86
N ALA A 20 -26.57 13.12 -3.07
CA ALA A 20 -25.21 12.67 -3.26
C ALA A 20 -24.73 11.94 -1.99
N PRO A 21 -24.46 10.63 -2.05
CA PRO A 21 -24.13 9.85 -0.87
C PRO A 21 -22.87 10.40 -0.23
N ASP A 22 -22.91 10.65 1.06
CA ASP A 22 -21.76 11.09 1.87
C ASP A 22 -20.66 10.02 1.84
N THR A 23 -19.43 10.42 2.11
CA THR A 23 -18.29 9.51 2.14
C THR A 23 -18.49 8.33 3.08
N GLN A 24 -19.18 8.52 4.18
CA GLN A 24 -19.58 7.48 5.12
C GLN A 24 -20.55 6.47 4.49
N GLU A 25 -21.55 6.95 3.77
CA GLU A 25 -22.51 6.11 3.04
C GLU A 25 -21.83 5.28 1.95
N ARG A 26 -20.88 5.86 1.23
CA ARG A 26 -20.09 5.15 0.20
C ARG A 26 -19.28 4.00 0.78
N VAL A 27 -18.70 4.18 1.97
CA VAL A 27 -17.97 3.12 2.68
C VAL A 27 -18.93 2.01 3.12
N HIS A 28 -20.11 2.37 3.63
CA HIS A 28 -21.14 1.40 4.01
C HIS A 28 -21.69 0.61 2.82
N GLN A 29 -21.85 1.25 1.65
CA GLN A 29 -22.28 0.60 0.41
C GLN A 29 -21.30 -0.47 -0.09
N GLY A 30 -20.00 -0.35 0.26
CA GLY A 30 -18.98 -1.37 -0.04
C GLY A 30 -19.17 -2.68 0.73
N GLY A 31 -20.03 -2.70 1.75
CA GLY A 31 -20.32 -3.88 2.56
C GLY A 31 -19.08 -4.50 3.20
N THR A 32 -19.14 -5.77 3.51
CA THR A 32 -18.03 -6.52 4.17
C THR A 32 -16.75 -6.50 3.33
N VAL A 33 -16.87 -6.60 2.01
CA VAL A 33 -15.71 -6.59 1.09
C VAL A 33 -15.02 -5.23 1.12
N GLY A 34 -15.78 -4.13 1.15
CA GLY A 34 -15.23 -2.77 1.26
C GLY A 34 -14.40 -2.58 2.52
N TYR A 35 -14.87 -3.05 3.67
CA TYR A 35 -14.13 -2.99 4.92
C TYR A 35 -12.84 -3.81 4.90
N VAL A 36 -12.86 -5.01 4.29
CA VAL A 36 -11.66 -5.84 4.12
C VAL A 36 -10.62 -5.13 3.26
N ILE A 37 -11.04 -4.52 2.15
CA ILE A 37 -10.13 -3.76 1.26
C ILE A 37 -9.52 -2.57 2.00
N LEU A 38 -10.31 -1.81 2.75
CA LEU A 38 -9.81 -0.70 3.56
C LEU A 38 -8.82 -1.17 4.62
N GLY A 39 -9.11 -2.28 5.31
CA GLY A 39 -8.21 -2.87 6.29
C GLY A 39 -6.85 -3.27 5.69
N VAL A 40 -6.87 -3.97 4.55
CA VAL A 40 -5.65 -4.33 3.81
C VAL A 40 -4.90 -3.09 3.36
N GLY A 41 -5.61 -2.05 2.88
CA GLY A 41 -5.03 -0.78 2.49
C GLY A 41 -4.31 -0.06 3.64
N VAL A 42 -4.93 0.00 4.81
CA VAL A 42 -4.32 0.59 6.01
C VAL A 42 -3.06 -0.18 6.43
N ILE A 43 -3.11 -1.51 6.45
CA ILE A 43 -1.94 -2.35 6.79
C ILE A 43 -0.82 -2.13 5.78
N ALA A 44 -1.12 -2.10 4.48
CA ALA A 44 -0.15 -1.83 3.43
C ALA A 44 0.51 -0.46 3.60
N LEU A 45 -0.28 0.56 3.94
CA LEU A 45 0.19 1.93 4.15
C LEU A 45 1.11 2.01 5.37
N LEU A 46 0.76 1.36 6.48
CA LEU A 46 1.59 1.31 7.69
C LEU A 46 2.93 0.62 7.43
N ILE A 47 2.92 -0.53 6.74
CA ILE A 47 4.15 -1.25 6.37
C ILE A 47 5.02 -0.40 5.43
N SER A 48 4.40 0.29 4.46
CA SER A 48 5.12 1.16 3.52
C SER A 48 5.77 2.34 4.22
N LEU A 49 5.06 2.99 5.15
CA LEU A 49 5.59 4.10 5.93
C LEU A 49 6.74 3.65 6.84
N GLU A 50 6.57 2.54 7.56
CA GLU A 50 7.65 1.97 8.38
C GLU A 50 8.89 1.72 7.53
N ARG A 51 8.71 1.16 6.36
CA ARG A 51 9.80 0.84 5.44
C ARG A 51 10.48 2.07 4.88
N PHE A 52 9.68 3.06 4.50
CA PHE A 52 10.17 4.34 3.99
C PHE A 52 11.08 5.03 5.02
N PHE A 53 10.62 5.17 6.25
CA PHE A 53 11.42 5.78 7.33
C PHE A 53 12.66 4.94 7.69
N SER A 54 12.53 3.63 7.77
CA SER A 54 13.64 2.72 8.06
C SER A 54 14.75 2.82 7.00
N LEU A 55 14.38 2.86 5.71
CA LEU A 55 15.33 2.99 4.61
C LEU A 55 15.96 4.39 4.54
N LEU A 56 15.21 5.46 4.86
CA LEU A 56 15.78 6.81 4.94
C LEU A 56 16.86 6.91 6.02
N ILE A 57 16.59 6.37 7.22
CA ILE A 57 17.54 6.35 8.33
C ILE A 57 18.77 5.51 7.95
N MET A 58 18.55 4.33 7.38
CA MET A 58 19.63 3.45 6.93
C MET A 58 20.49 4.10 5.83
N GLY A 59 19.86 4.75 4.86
CA GLY A 59 20.55 5.50 3.81
C GLY A 59 21.42 6.63 4.37
N GLY A 60 20.94 7.33 5.39
CA GLY A 60 21.73 8.35 6.10
C GLY A 60 22.96 7.76 6.80
N LYS A 61 22.80 6.60 7.44
CA LYS A 61 23.90 5.88 8.11
C LYS A 61 24.93 5.36 7.11
N ILE A 62 24.50 4.81 5.99
CA ILE A 62 25.39 4.36 4.91
C ILE A 62 26.18 5.53 4.31
N ARG A 63 25.52 6.67 4.03
CA ARG A 63 26.21 7.87 3.54
C ARG A 63 27.27 8.39 4.51
N ARG A 64 26.99 8.30 5.81
CA ARG A 64 27.96 8.67 6.85
C ARG A 64 29.13 7.69 6.87
N GLN A 65 28.87 6.38 6.75
CA GLN A 65 29.88 5.34 6.67
C GLN A 65 30.82 5.50 5.45
N LEU A 66 30.31 5.94 4.31
CA LEU A 66 31.12 6.21 3.10
C LEU A 66 32.17 7.32 3.30
N LYS A 67 31.93 8.21 4.26
CA LYS A 67 32.87 9.30 4.61
C LYS A 67 33.82 8.90 5.74
N ASP A 68 33.47 7.90 6.53
CA ASP A 68 34.28 7.41 7.66
C ASP A 68 35.09 6.20 7.23
N THR A 69 36.38 6.22 7.56
CA THR A 69 37.30 5.08 7.36
C THR A 69 37.11 3.96 8.37
N VAL A 70 36.45 4.25 9.50
CA VAL A 70 36.21 3.27 10.58
C VAL A 70 34.89 2.55 10.35
N ALA A 71 34.93 1.23 10.25
CA ALA A 71 33.76 0.38 10.06
C ALA A 71 32.87 0.39 11.30
N ARG A 72 31.58 0.80 11.14
CA ARG A 72 30.57 0.87 12.20
C ARG A 72 29.59 -0.30 12.10
N ASP A 73 29.10 -0.78 13.25
CA ASP A 73 28.12 -1.88 13.32
C ASP A 73 26.67 -1.43 13.07
N ASP A 74 26.43 -0.12 13.08
CA ASP A 74 25.07 0.45 13.03
C ASP A 74 24.45 0.48 11.64
N ASN A 75 25.20 0.05 10.62
CA ASN A 75 24.76 -0.01 9.23
C ASN A 75 25.28 -1.25 8.49
N PRO A 76 24.57 -1.73 7.44
CA PRO A 76 24.99 -2.92 6.69
C PRO A 76 26.37 -2.80 6.05
N LEU A 77 26.69 -1.62 5.49
CA LEU A 77 27.98 -1.37 4.84
C LEU A 77 29.13 -1.50 5.83
N GLY A 78 29.01 -0.91 7.03
CA GLY A 78 30.03 -1.00 8.06
C GLY A 78 30.26 -2.43 8.55
N ARG A 79 29.20 -3.23 8.69
CA ARG A 79 29.31 -4.65 9.04
C ARG A 79 30.03 -5.47 7.98
N VAL A 80 29.79 -5.18 6.69
CA VAL A 80 30.52 -5.81 5.58
C VAL A 80 31.99 -5.35 5.56
N MET A 81 32.25 -4.06 5.80
CA MET A 81 33.65 -3.53 5.87
C MET A 81 34.46 -4.18 6.98
N LYS A 82 33.86 -4.48 8.13
CA LYS A 82 34.55 -5.19 9.23
C LYS A 82 35.08 -6.55 8.84
N VAL A 83 34.46 -7.24 7.89
CA VAL A 83 34.94 -8.52 7.39
C VAL A 83 36.32 -8.36 6.76
N LYS A 84 36.58 -7.24 6.05
CA LYS A 84 37.93 -6.92 5.52
C LYS A 84 38.97 -6.77 6.63
N ASP A 85 38.61 -6.11 7.74
CA ASP A 85 39.53 -5.88 8.86
C ASP A 85 39.80 -7.17 9.65
N GLN A 86 38.87 -8.13 9.65
CA GLN A 86 39.03 -9.42 10.31
C GLN A 86 39.97 -10.39 9.57
N PHE A 87 40.14 -10.17 8.27
CA PHE A 87 40.93 -11.06 7.42
C PHE A 87 42.02 -10.30 6.62
N PRO A 88 43.00 -9.65 7.28
CA PRO A 88 43.97 -8.77 6.60
C PRO A 88 45.01 -9.51 5.74
N SER A 89 45.19 -10.82 5.93
CA SER A 89 46.22 -11.63 5.28
C SER A 89 45.67 -12.71 4.34
N VAL A 90 44.44 -12.60 3.90
CA VAL A 90 43.80 -13.61 3.02
C VAL A 90 44.04 -13.22 1.54
N SER A 91 44.04 -14.21 0.66
CA SER A 91 44.13 -13.96 -0.79
C SER A 91 42.93 -13.16 -1.28
N HIS A 92 43.08 -12.40 -2.38
CA HIS A 92 42.02 -11.58 -2.96
C HIS A 92 40.76 -12.39 -3.22
N ASP A 93 40.86 -13.59 -3.76
CA ASP A 93 39.70 -14.46 -4.09
C ASP A 93 38.95 -14.88 -2.82
N THR A 94 39.68 -15.21 -1.76
CA THR A 94 39.05 -15.59 -0.48
C THR A 94 38.38 -14.40 0.20
N LEU A 95 38.98 -13.21 0.10
CA LEU A 95 38.35 -11.97 0.64
C LEU A 95 37.10 -11.63 -0.10
N GLU A 96 37.07 -11.76 -1.43
CA GLU A 96 35.84 -11.53 -2.24
C GLU A 96 34.72 -12.49 -1.86
N LEU A 97 35.02 -13.77 -1.66
CA LEU A 97 34.10 -14.76 -1.16
C LEU A 97 33.52 -14.40 0.20
N LYS A 98 34.38 -13.97 1.14
CA LYS A 98 33.96 -13.55 2.48
C LYS A 98 33.09 -12.29 2.47
N LEU A 99 33.42 -11.32 1.63
CA LEU A 99 32.62 -10.12 1.44
C LEU A 99 31.25 -10.45 0.82
N SER A 100 31.22 -11.32 -0.19
CA SER A 100 29.98 -11.80 -0.80
C SER A 100 29.09 -12.52 0.20
N GLU A 101 29.67 -13.39 1.04
CA GLU A 101 28.94 -14.04 2.13
C GLU A 101 28.35 -13.02 3.11
N ALA A 102 29.12 -12.00 3.49
CA ALA A 102 28.66 -10.95 4.40
C ALA A 102 27.51 -10.12 3.80
N ILE A 103 27.60 -9.80 2.50
CA ILE A 103 26.50 -9.11 1.78
C ILE A 103 25.26 -9.96 1.76
N LEU A 104 25.35 -11.26 1.45
CA LEU A 104 24.23 -12.18 1.44
C LEU A 104 23.56 -12.31 2.82
N ARG A 105 24.32 -12.23 3.90
CA ARG A 105 23.79 -12.22 5.28
C ARG A 105 23.05 -10.93 5.63
N GLU A 106 23.47 -9.80 5.09
CA GLU A 106 22.81 -8.51 5.32
C GLU A 106 21.55 -8.31 4.46
N MET A 107 21.49 -8.96 3.29
CA MET A 107 20.40 -8.80 2.32
C MET A 107 19.00 -9.04 2.91
N PRO A 108 18.74 -10.12 3.69
CA PRO A 108 17.44 -10.36 4.30
C PRO A 108 16.99 -9.25 5.25
N LYS A 109 17.92 -8.59 5.93
CA LYS A 109 17.61 -7.48 6.84
C LYS A 109 17.15 -6.24 6.08
N VAL A 110 17.79 -5.98 4.92
CA VAL A 110 17.43 -4.84 4.05
C VAL A 110 16.13 -5.10 3.31
N THR A 111 15.89 -6.32 2.86
CA THR A 111 14.71 -6.72 2.08
C THR A 111 13.53 -7.18 2.95
N ARG A 112 13.69 -7.16 4.26
CA ARG A 112 12.61 -7.50 5.21
C ARG A 112 11.33 -6.75 4.86
N ASN A 113 10.18 -7.44 4.94
CA ASN A 113 8.84 -6.92 4.63
C ASN A 113 8.57 -6.55 3.16
N LEU A 114 9.56 -6.54 2.25
CA LEU A 114 9.29 -6.32 0.82
C LEU A 114 8.41 -7.44 0.24
N THR A 115 8.58 -8.66 0.74
CA THR A 115 7.74 -9.80 0.32
C THR A 115 6.27 -9.57 0.68
N LEU A 116 5.97 -9.01 1.85
CA LEU A 116 4.60 -8.66 2.26
C LEU A 116 4.01 -7.60 1.34
N ILE A 117 4.78 -6.55 1.00
CA ILE A 117 4.33 -5.51 0.06
C ILE A 117 4.04 -6.12 -1.32
N LYS A 118 4.89 -7.04 -1.81
CA LYS A 118 4.65 -7.76 -3.06
C LYS A 118 3.36 -8.58 -3.02
N ILE A 119 3.12 -9.33 -1.95
CA ILE A 119 1.89 -10.12 -1.77
C ILE A 119 0.67 -9.19 -1.80
N ILE A 120 0.69 -8.10 -1.06
CA ILE A 120 -0.42 -7.13 -1.04
C ILE A 120 -0.65 -6.53 -2.42
N SER A 121 0.42 -6.22 -3.18
CA SER A 121 0.31 -5.67 -4.54
C SER A 121 -0.37 -6.62 -5.52
N VAL A 122 -0.25 -7.93 -5.32
CA VAL A 122 -0.93 -8.95 -6.13
C VAL A 122 -2.37 -9.18 -5.65
N VAL A 123 -2.58 -9.18 -4.34
CA VAL A 123 -3.89 -9.49 -3.73
C VAL A 123 -4.86 -8.30 -3.85
N ALA A 124 -4.38 -7.06 -3.78
CA ALA A 124 -5.23 -5.87 -3.80
C ALA A 124 -6.10 -5.76 -5.08
N PRO A 125 -5.57 -5.96 -6.31
CA PRO A 125 -6.40 -5.97 -7.50
C PRO A 125 -7.43 -7.10 -7.52
N LEU A 126 -7.11 -8.28 -6.97
CA LEU A 126 -8.04 -9.41 -6.87
C LEU A 126 -9.20 -9.09 -5.90
N LEU A 127 -8.91 -8.45 -4.78
CA LEU A 127 -9.93 -7.96 -3.85
C LEU A 127 -10.80 -6.88 -4.49
N GLY A 128 -10.23 -6.00 -5.32
CA GLY A 128 -11.00 -5.03 -6.10
C GLY A 128 -11.96 -5.70 -7.07
N LEU A 129 -11.51 -6.73 -7.79
CA LEU A 129 -12.35 -7.51 -8.68
C LEU A 129 -13.48 -8.21 -7.90
N LEU A 130 -13.18 -8.83 -6.75
CA LEU A 130 -14.19 -9.43 -5.88
C LEU A 130 -15.22 -8.38 -5.44
N GLY A 131 -14.79 -7.17 -5.11
CA GLY A 131 -15.67 -6.06 -4.75
C GLY A 131 -16.65 -5.69 -5.87
N THR A 132 -16.18 -5.63 -7.12
CA THR A 132 -17.06 -5.35 -8.28
C THR A 132 -18.09 -6.46 -8.51
N VAL A 133 -17.67 -7.72 -8.43
CA VAL A 133 -18.57 -8.88 -8.61
C VAL A 133 -19.64 -8.91 -7.53
N THR A 134 -19.24 -8.76 -6.25
CA THR A 134 -20.21 -8.73 -5.13
C THR A 134 -21.13 -7.52 -5.22
N GLY A 135 -20.63 -6.37 -5.65
CA GLY A 135 -21.43 -5.17 -5.88
C GLY A 135 -22.51 -5.40 -6.96
N MET A 136 -22.13 -6.03 -8.08
CA MET A 136 -23.10 -6.37 -9.12
C MET A 136 -24.17 -7.37 -8.64
N ILE A 137 -23.78 -8.40 -7.90
CA ILE A 137 -24.72 -9.37 -7.33
C ILE A 137 -25.73 -8.66 -6.44
N ASN A 138 -25.28 -7.79 -5.54
CA ASN A 138 -26.16 -7.03 -4.66
C ASN A 138 -27.12 -6.11 -5.44
N THR A 139 -26.62 -5.47 -6.50
CA THR A 139 -27.46 -4.62 -7.36
C THR A 139 -28.53 -5.43 -8.08
N PHE A 140 -28.18 -6.58 -8.67
CA PHE A 140 -29.16 -7.45 -9.31
C PHE A 140 -30.18 -8.01 -8.32
N GLN A 141 -29.76 -8.39 -7.12
CA GLN A 141 -30.68 -8.83 -6.06
C GLN A 141 -31.65 -7.71 -5.66
N ALA A 142 -31.18 -6.48 -5.52
CA ALA A 142 -32.02 -5.34 -5.23
C ALA A 142 -33.05 -5.09 -6.36
N ILE A 143 -32.59 -5.17 -7.62
CA ILE A 143 -33.52 -5.03 -8.78
C ILE A 143 -34.56 -6.15 -8.82
N THR A 144 -34.17 -7.39 -8.54
CA THR A 144 -35.11 -8.52 -8.56
C THR A 144 -36.13 -8.48 -7.41
N LEU A 145 -35.73 -7.97 -6.25
CA LEU A 145 -36.56 -7.90 -5.06
C LEU A 145 -37.48 -6.65 -5.06
N PHE A 146 -36.97 -5.53 -5.57
CA PHE A 146 -37.67 -4.23 -5.49
C PHE A 146 -38.02 -3.66 -6.86
N GLY A 147 -37.38 -4.15 -7.96
CA GLY A 147 -37.57 -3.67 -9.32
C GLY A 147 -38.74 -4.30 -10.10
N THR A 148 -39.45 -5.27 -9.53
CA THR A 148 -40.67 -5.83 -10.07
C THR A 148 -41.91 -5.07 -9.57
N GLY A 149 -41.78 -3.82 -9.19
CA GLY A 149 -42.87 -2.89 -9.02
C GLY A 149 -43.60 -2.75 -10.34
N ASP A 150 -44.73 -3.42 -10.42
CA ASP A 150 -45.69 -3.51 -11.48
C ASP A 150 -45.80 -2.23 -12.34
N PRO A 151 -45.52 -2.28 -13.65
CA PRO A 151 -45.86 -1.17 -14.53
C PRO A 151 -47.34 -1.26 -14.86
N LYS A 152 -48.19 -1.23 -13.87
CA LYS A 152 -49.61 -0.97 -14.03
C LYS A 152 -49.91 0.37 -13.40
N LEU A 153 -49.78 1.37 -14.22
CA LEU A 153 -50.76 2.44 -14.46
C LEU A 153 -50.19 3.48 -15.36
#